data_7cfc0982021a970d2480ac4883ccecfd
#
_entry.id   7cfc0982021a970d2480ac4883ccecfd
#
_cell.length_a   1.000
_cell.length_b   1.000
_cell.length_c   1.000
_cell.angle_alpha   90.00
_cell.angle_beta   90.00
_cell.angle_gamma   90.00
#
_symmetry.space_group_name_H-M   'P 1'
#
loop_
_entity.id
_entity.type
_entity.pdbx_description
1 polymer ?
#
loop_
_entity_poly.entity_id
_entity_poly.type
_entity_poly.pdbx_seq_one_letter_code
_entity_poly.pdbx_strand_id
1 'polypeptide(L)'
;SKDGNYDCIIPGSGGKDSFYVSYMLKYKYNMNPLTITWAPHIYTSWGWQNFQSWIHSGLDNFLFTPNGRVHRLLTRLALENIFHPFQPFIMGQNHFPIRAAAKYFNIKLVFYGDTNAEFGNKDDFDNPSKPDKYFTTKSNDNSIISGVNISELKEKYKIKSQDLTPYLPITNDEYTKSEINVQYLGYYLKWHPQECYYFAVEKGNFVPSPERTTGTYSKYSSIDDKMDDLHYYTTFIKFGIGRATYDAAQEIRNGEITREE
;
A
#
# COMPACT_ATOMS: atom_id res chain seq x y z
N SER A 1 -22.78 -7.94 3.03
CA SER A 1 -23.27 -8.44 4.33
C SER A 1 -24.79 -8.34 4.36
N LYS A 2 -25.45 -9.36 4.88
CA LYS A 2 -26.92 -9.35 5.06
C LYS A 2 -27.37 -8.35 6.14
N ASP A 3 -26.44 -7.84 6.94
CA ASP A 3 -26.71 -7.04 8.14
C ASP A 3 -26.28 -5.57 8.00
N GLY A 4 -25.93 -5.10 6.79
CA GLY A 4 -25.49 -3.73 6.55
C GLY A 4 -24.07 -3.40 7.03
N ASN A 5 -23.35 -4.37 7.58
CA ASN A 5 -21.95 -4.21 7.99
C ASN A 5 -20.99 -4.35 6.81
N TYR A 6 -19.77 -3.85 6.95
CA TYR A 6 -18.72 -4.07 5.96
C TYR A 6 -18.24 -5.53 5.97
N ASP A 7 -18.04 -6.09 4.78
CA ASP A 7 -17.56 -7.46 4.61
C ASP A 7 -16.04 -7.56 4.65
N CYS A 8 -15.36 -6.52 4.18
CA CYS A 8 -13.90 -6.49 4.13
C CYS A 8 -13.35 -5.06 4.18
N ILE A 9 -12.05 -4.96 4.46
CA ILE A 9 -11.26 -3.75 4.29
C ILE A 9 -10.42 -3.86 3.01
N ILE A 10 -10.34 -2.76 2.26
CA ILE A 10 -9.46 -2.63 1.10
C ILE A 10 -8.51 -1.45 1.33
N PRO A 11 -7.22 -1.70 1.58
CA PRO A 11 -6.21 -0.64 1.58
C PRO A 11 -6.04 -0.06 0.18
N GLY A 12 -5.94 1.27 0.08
CA GLY A 12 -5.74 1.90 -1.22
C GLY A 12 -5.61 3.41 -1.15
N SER A 13 -5.16 4.01 -2.24
CA SER A 13 -4.95 5.46 -2.39
C SER A 13 -5.80 6.09 -3.51
N GLY A 14 -6.62 5.31 -4.21
CA GLY A 14 -7.32 5.75 -5.42
C GLY A 14 -6.50 5.53 -6.70
N GLY A 15 -5.37 4.86 -6.61
CA GLY A 15 -4.62 4.40 -7.78
C GLY A 15 -5.37 3.29 -8.54
N LYS A 16 -4.89 2.99 -9.75
CA LYS A 16 -5.51 1.99 -10.63
C LYS A 16 -5.79 0.63 -9.96
N ASP A 17 -4.84 0.17 -9.14
CA ASP A 17 -4.91 -1.13 -8.48
C ASP A 17 -5.99 -1.15 -7.40
N SER A 18 -6.03 -0.15 -6.54
CA SER A 18 -7.06 -0.03 -5.51
C SER A 18 -8.45 0.17 -6.10
N PHE A 19 -8.56 0.89 -7.23
CA PHE A 19 -9.82 0.99 -7.96
C PHE A 19 -10.28 -0.38 -8.47
N TYR A 20 -9.38 -1.12 -9.13
CA TYR A 20 -9.69 -2.45 -9.66
C TYR A 20 -10.16 -3.41 -8.56
N VAL A 21 -9.41 -3.50 -7.46
CA VAL A 21 -9.76 -4.36 -6.32
C VAL A 21 -11.15 -4.00 -5.76
N SER A 22 -11.36 -2.74 -5.47
CA SER A 22 -12.61 -2.29 -4.84
C SER A 22 -13.82 -2.46 -5.75
N TYR A 23 -13.66 -2.19 -7.04
CA TYR A 23 -14.70 -2.41 -8.03
C TYR A 23 -15.06 -3.90 -8.16
N MET A 24 -14.04 -4.76 -8.29
CA MET A 24 -14.26 -6.20 -8.40
C MET A 24 -14.96 -6.75 -7.17
N LEU A 25 -14.50 -6.44 -5.98
CA LEU A 25 -15.12 -6.92 -4.75
C LEU A 25 -16.55 -6.39 -4.59
N LYS A 26 -16.77 -5.10 -4.86
CA LYS A 26 -18.09 -4.49 -4.70
C LYS A 26 -19.07 -4.93 -5.78
N TYR A 27 -18.74 -4.74 -7.04
CA TYR A 27 -19.70 -4.85 -8.13
C TYR A 27 -19.74 -6.21 -8.80
N LYS A 28 -18.62 -6.94 -8.84
CA LYS A 28 -18.58 -8.29 -9.41
C LYS A 28 -18.90 -9.35 -8.36
N TYR A 29 -18.35 -9.20 -7.14
CA TYR A 29 -18.54 -10.18 -6.07
C TYR A 29 -19.60 -9.77 -5.04
N ASN A 30 -20.25 -8.63 -5.24
CA ASN A 30 -21.37 -8.13 -4.40
C ASN A 30 -21.02 -8.05 -2.91
N MET A 31 -19.79 -7.65 -2.60
CA MET A 31 -19.34 -7.38 -1.23
C MET A 31 -19.59 -5.91 -0.85
N ASN A 32 -19.60 -5.63 0.44
CA ASN A 32 -19.66 -4.28 0.98
C ASN A 32 -18.30 -3.89 1.61
N PRO A 33 -17.34 -3.36 0.82
CA PRO A 33 -16.02 -3.02 1.31
C PRO A 33 -15.99 -1.66 2.01
N LEU A 34 -15.20 -1.57 3.10
CA LEU A 34 -14.68 -0.31 3.64
C LEU A 34 -13.28 -0.09 3.06
N THR A 35 -13.04 1.02 2.40
CA THR A 35 -11.69 1.36 1.94
C THR A 35 -10.92 2.13 3.01
N ILE A 36 -9.63 1.86 3.16
CA ILE A 36 -8.74 2.58 4.09
C ILE A 36 -7.57 3.17 3.33
N THR A 37 -7.37 4.47 3.49
CA THR A 37 -6.26 5.19 2.87
C THR A 37 -5.31 5.72 3.94
N TRP A 38 -4.03 5.38 3.83
CA TRP A 38 -2.95 6.10 4.50
C TRP A 38 -2.61 7.32 3.65
N ALA A 39 -2.75 8.52 4.22
CA ALA A 39 -2.57 9.74 3.47
C ALA A 39 -1.15 9.86 2.89
N PRO A 40 -0.98 10.20 1.60
CA PRO A 40 0.31 10.58 1.02
C PRO A 40 0.96 11.71 1.81
N HIS A 41 2.30 11.84 1.69
CA HIS A 41 3.04 12.95 2.29
C HIS A 41 2.52 14.29 1.75
N ILE A 42 2.44 14.40 0.43
CA ILE A 42 1.95 15.58 -0.28
C ILE A 42 1.24 15.12 -1.54
N TYR A 43 -0.08 15.23 -1.58
CA TYR A 43 -0.82 14.90 -2.78
C TYR A 43 -0.34 15.66 -4.01
N THR A 44 -0.25 14.95 -5.13
CA THR A 44 -0.26 15.57 -6.44
C THR A 44 -1.69 15.97 -6.79
N SER A 45 -1.88 16.84 -7.80
CA SER A 45 -3.23 17.15 -8.30
C SER A 45 -3.94 15.92 -8.88
N TRP A 46 -3.21 15.07 -9.58
CA TRP A 46 -3.70 13.82 -10.15
C TRP A 46 -4.07 12.81 -9.06
N GLY A 47 -3.21 12.64 -8.08
CA GLY A 47 -3.46 11.75 -6.95
C GLY A 47 -4.69 12.14 -6.16
N TRP A 48 -4.88 13.44 -5.89
CA TRP A 48 -6.08 13.93 -5.23
C TRP A 48 -7.33 13.73 -6.08
N GLN A 49 -7.27 14.03 -7.37
CA GLN A 49 -8.39 13.82 -8.29
C GLN A 49 -8.79 12.36 -8.37
N ASN A 50 -7.81 11.45 -8.51
CA ASN A 50 -8.06 10.02 -8.57
C ASN A 50 -8.63 9.47 -7.26
N PHE A 51 -8.12 9.95 -6.13
CA PHE A 51 -8.68 9.61 -4.81
C PHE A 51 -10.16 10.02 -4.71
N GLN A 52 -10.50 11.25 -5.14
CA GLN A 52 -11.88 11.72 -5.15
C GLN A 52 -12.76 10.88 -6.09
N SER A 53 -12.30 10.60 -7.30
CA SER A 53 -13.02 9.74 -8.24
C SER A 53 -13.28 8.35 -7.69
N TRP A 54 -12.29 7.79 -6.97
CA TRP A 54 -12.39 6.48 -6.36
C TRP A 54 -13.44 6.42 -5.25
N ILE A 55 -13.40 7.32 -4.28
CA ILE A 55 -14.41 7.32 -3.21
C ILE A 55 -15.81 7.65 -3.73
N HIS A 56 -15.93 8.56 -4.72
CA HIS A 56 -17.21 8.89 -5.35
C HIS A 56 -17.75 7.80 -6.30
N SER A 57 -16.99 6.74 -6.55
CA SER A 57 -17.50 5.57 -7.29
C SER A 57 -18.42 4.67 -6.45
N GLY A 58 -18.86 5.14 -5.29
CA GLY A 58 -19.78 4.44 -4.40
C GLY A 58 -19.11 3.69 -3.25
N LEU A 59 -17.93 4.12 -2.82
CA LEU A 59 -17.15 3.52 -1.75
C LEU A 59 -17.14 4.39 -0.50
N ASP A 60 -17.30 3.77 0.66
CA ASP A 60 -16.97 4.40 1.93
C ASP A 60 -15.46 4.36 2.15
N ASN A 61 -14.87 5.46 2.63
CA ASN A 61 -13.44 5.56 2.86
C ASN A 61 -13.11 6.11 4.25
N PHE A 62 -12.12 5.52 4.87
CA PHE A 62 -11.46 6.04 6.06
C PHE A 62 -10.06 6.54 5.69
N LEU A 63 -9.91 7.87 5.56
CA LEU A 63 -8.62 8.51 5.33
C LEU A 63 -7.89 8.73 6.64
N PHE A 64 -6.81 8.00 6.87
CA PHE A 64 -5.95 8.18 8.03
C PHE A 64 -4.77 9.10 7.68
N THR A 65 -4.69 10.21 8.40
CA THR A 65 -3.55 11.12 8.32
C THR A 65 -2.73 10.97 9.60
N PRO A 66 -1.49 10.46 9.54
CA PRO A 66 -0.64 10.35 10.71
C PRO A 66 -0.25 11.72 11.25
N ASN A 67 0.25 11.78 12.51
CA ASN A 67 0.80 13.00 13.07
C ASN A 67 1.91 13.55 12.15
N GLY A 68 1.63 14.63 11.44
CA GLY A 68 2.51 15.17 10.38
C GLY A 68 3.89 15.62 10.87
N ARG A 69 4.05 15.98 12.15
CA ARG A 69 5.38 16.26 12.72
C ARG A 69 6.20 14.99 12.89
N VAL A 70 5.57 13.95 13.39
CA VAL A 70 6.21 12.63 13.56
C VAL A 70 6.51 12.02 12.21
N HIS A 71 5.56 12.04 11.28
CA HIS A 71 5.75 11.46 9.94
C HIS A 71 6.92 12.12 9.19
N ARG A 72 7.01 13.45 9.20
CA ARG A 72 8.16 14.18 8.61
C ARG A 72 9.49 13.84 9.28
N LEU A 73 9.50 13.71 10.61
CA LEU A 73 10.72 13.31 11.33
C LEU A 73 11.16 11.90 10.94
N LEU A 74 10.24 10.95 10.90
CA LEU A 74 10.52 9.57 10.50
C LEU A 74 11.00 9.51 9.04
N THR A 75 10.38 10.26 8.12
CA THR A 75 10.82 10.36 6.72
C THR A 75 12.25 10.88 6.59
N ARG A 76 12.60 11.93 7.35
CA ARG A 76 13.96 12.45 7.38
C ARG A 76 14.95 11.43 7.93
N LEU A 77 14.64 10.80 9.05
CA LEU A 77 15.49 9.76 9.65
C LEU A 77 15.68 8.57 8.70
N ALA A 78 14.62 8.19 7.97
CA ALA A 78 14.70 7.12 6.98
C ALA A 78 15.63 7.48 5.82
N LEU A 79 15.61 8.72 5.36
CA LEU A 79 16.57 9.21 4.36
C LEU A 79 18.00 9.21 4.91
N GLU A 80 18.22 9.75 6.09
CA GLU A 80 19.55 9.89 6.72
C GLU A 80 20.17 8.51 7.08
N ASN A 81 19.40 7.60 7.64
CA ASN A 81 19.95 6.33 8.19
C ASN A 81 19.94 5.18 7.17
N ILE A 82 18.95 5.11 6.32
CA ILE A 82 18.75 3.94 5.44
C ILE A 82 18.57 4.32 3.97
N PHE A 83 18.67 5.58 3.63
CA PHE A 83 18.49 6.11 2.27
C PHE A 83 17.20 5.61 1.60
N HIS A 84 16.11 5.61 2.38
CA HIS A 84 14.80 5.14 1.95
C HIS A 84 13.67 5.99 2.57
N PRO A 85 13.44 7.21 2.06
CA PRO A 85 12.52 8.18 2.67
C PRO A 85 11.07 7.69 2.76
N PHE A 86 10.67 6.76 1.90
CA PHE A 86 9.31 6.22 1.84
C PHE A 86 9.05 5.08 2.86
N GLN A 87 10.06 4.58 3.55
CA GLN A 87 9.92 3.44 4.45
C GLN A 87 8.83 3.63 5.53
N PRO A 88 8.72 4.76 6.24
CA PRO A 88 7.64 4.94 7.21
C PRO A 88 6.25 5.01 6.56
N PHE A 89 6.14 5.58 5.36
CA PHE A 89 4.89 5.58 4.60
C PHE A 89 4.46 4.14 4.27
N ILE A 90 5.36 3.33 3.73
CA ILE A 90 5.10 1.93 3.39
C ILE A 90 4.69 1.13 4.63
N MET A 91 5.38 1.33 5.76
CA MET A 91 5.01 0.68 7.03
C MET A 91 3.58 1.06 7.45
N GLY A 92 3.25 2.34 7.43
CA GLY A 92 1.91 2.81 7.79
C GLY A 92 0.83 2.27 6.86
N GLN A 93 1.05 2.37 5.56
CA GLN A 93 0.13 1.89 4.53
C GLN A 93 -0.17 0.39 4.65
N ASN A 94 0.83 -0.41 5.03
CA ASN A 94 0.68 -1.85 5.13
C ASN A 94 0.15 -2.32 6.50
N HIS A 95 0.58 -1.71 7.58
CA HIS A 95 0.23 -2.17 8.92
C HIS A 95 -1.07 -1.57 9.46
N PHE A 96 -1.34 -0.30 9.13
CA PHE A 96 -2.49 0.40 9.68
C PHE A 96 -3.84 -0.22 9.30
N PRO A 97 -4.10 -0.65 8.03
CA PRO A 97 -5.38 -1.25 7.69
C PRO A 97 -5.69 -2.53 8.44
N ILE A 98 -4.67 -3.36 8.71
CA ILE A 98 -4.83 -4.60 9.49
C ILE A 98 -5.11 -4.27 10.95
N ARG A 99 -4.40 -3.28 11.52
CA ARG A 99 -4.69 -2.78 12.85
C ARG A 99 -6.09 -2.19 12.95
N ALA A 100 -6.53 -1.45 11.93
CA ALA A 100 -7.87 -0.87 11.90
C ALA A 100 -8.94 -1.97 11.82
N ALA A 101 -8.72 -3.00 11.03
CA ALA A 101 -9.58 -4.19 10.97
C ALA A 101 -9.75 -4.83 12.34
N ALA A 102 -8.63 -5.05 13.05
CA ALA A 102 -8.61 -5.71 14.36
C ALA A 102 -9.21 -4.87 15.48
N LYS A 103 -8.91 -3.57 15.52
CA LYS A 103 -9.09 -2.74 16.71
C LYS A 103 -10.23 -1.74 16.61
N TYR A 104 -10.55 -1.26 15.41
CA TYR A 104 -11.50 -0.16 15.24
C TYR A 104 -12.79 -0.58 14.56
N PHE A 105 -12.71 -1.47 13.59
CA PHE A 105 -13.87 -1.83 12.77
C PHE A 105 -14.40 -3.25 13.02
N ASN A 106 -13.62 -4.12 13.68
CA ASN A 106 -13.95 -5.54 13.87
C ASN A 106 -14.32 -6.24 12.54
N ILE A 107 -13.54 -5.97 11.49
CA ILE A 107 -13.70 -6.58 10.18
C ILE A 107 -12.62 -7.65 10.03
N LYS A 108 -13.01 -8.89 9.74
CA LYS A 108 -12.09 -10.03 9.73
C LYS A 108 -11.32 -10.21 8.42
N LEU A 109 -11.77 -9.61 7.33
CA LEU A 109 -11.22 -9.81 5.99
C LEU A 109 -10.56 -8.55 5.47
N VAL A 110 -9.30 -8.65 5.03
CA VAL A 110 -8.56 -7.55 4.41
C VAL A 110 -8.05 -8.00 3.04
N PHE A 111 -8.39 -7.26 1.99
CA PHE A 111 -7.95 -7.55 0.62
C PHE A 111 -6.96 -6.50 0.14
N TYR A 112 -5.76 -6.96 -0.20
CA TYR A 112 -4.80 -6.20 -1.02
C TYR A 112 -4.95 -6.56 -2.50
N GLY A 113 -4.31 -5.79 -3.39
CA GLY A 113 -4.33 -6.03 -4.83
C GLY A 113 -3.36 -7.12 -5.25
N ASP A 114 -2.16 -6.67 -5.58
CA ASP A 114 -1.02 -7.48 -5.98
C ASP A 114 -0.31 -8.15 -4.80
N THR A 115 0.38 -9.24 -5.09
CA THR A 115 1.21 -9.94 -4.11
C THR A 115 2.68 -9.57 -4.29
N ASN A 116 3.50 -9.82 -3.28
CA ASN A 116 4.96 -9.68 -3.41
C ASN A 116 5.54 -10.60 -4.50
N ALA A 117 4.85 -11.71 -4.81
CA ALA A 117 5.22 -12.61 -5.89
C ALA A 117 5.18 -11.92 -7.26
N GLU A 118 4.26 -10.99 -7.48
CA GLU A 118 4.17 -10.19 -8.71
C GLU A 118 5.43 -9.34 -8.94
N PHE A 119 6.10 -8.96 -7.85
CA PHE A 119 7.39 -8.25 -7.88
C PHE A 119 8.62 -9.18 -7.88
N GLY A 120 8.43 -10.49 -8.02
CA GLY A 120 9.50 -11.47 -8.15
C GLY A 120 10.09 -12.00 -6.84
N ASN A 121 9.42 -11.80 -5.71
CA ASN A 121 9.82 -12.38 -4.44
C ASN A 121 9.44 -13.86 -4.36
N LYS A 122 10.44 -14.74 -4.25
CA LYS A 122 10.25 -16.21 -4.30
C LYS A 122 9.58 -16.79 -3.06
N ASP A 123 9.64 -16.11 -1.93
CA ASP A 123 9.19 -16.66 -0.63
C ASP A 123 7.65 -16.66 -0.49
N ASP A 124 6.92 -15.99 -1.38
CA ASP A 124 5.48 -15.79 -1.27
C ASP A 124 4.65 -16.73 -2.16
N PHE A 125 5.29 -17.64 -2.90
CA PHE A 125 4.58 -18.55 -3.82
C PHE A 125 3.80 -19.68 -3.13
N ASP A 126 4.09 -20.00 -1.86
CA ASP A 126 3.68 -21.30 -1.33
C ASP A 126 2.40 -21.31 -0.50
N ASN A 127 1.83 -20.19 -0.06
CA ASN A 127 0.57 -20.25 0.68
C ASN A 127 -0.16 -18.89 0.86
N PRO A 128 -1.32 -18.69 0.21
CA PRO A 128 -2.13 -17.46 0.36
C PRO A 128 -2.75 -17.29 1.76
N SER A 129 -2.78 -18.36 2.55
CA SER A 129 -3.44 -18.41 3.86
C SER A 129 -2.47 -18.24 5.03
N LYS A 130 -1.16 -18.18 4.80
CA LYS A 130 -0.23 -17.86 5.88
C LYS A 130 -0.28 -16.37 6.15
N PRO A 131 -0.46 -15.96 7.42
CA PRO A 131 -0.25 -14.57 7.77
C PRO A 131 1.15 -14.19 7.30
N ASP A 132 1.22 -13.26 6.39
CA ASP A 132 2.48 -12.74 5.93
C ASP A 132 3.25 -12.25 7.15
N LYS A 133 4.47 -12.78 7.35
CA LYS A 133 5.38 -12.37 8.42
C LYS A 133 5.62 -10.86 8.45
N TYR A 134 5.29 -10.21 7.35
CA TYR A 134 5.36 -8.77 7.21
C TYR A 134 4.31 -8.03 8.05
N PHE A 135 3.11 -8.58 8.22
CA PHE A 135 2.01 -7.92 8.90
C PHE A 135 1.95 -8.18 10.41
N THR A 136 2.71 -9.14 10.90
CA THR A 136 2.69 -9.56 12.31
C THR A 136 4.08 -9.63 12.92
N THR A 137 4.15 -9.49 14.24
CA THR A 137 5.39 -9.59 15.01
C THR A 137 5.16 -10.33 16.34
N LYS A 138 6.21 -10.90 16.91
CA LYS A 138 6.15 -11.46 18.27
C LYS A 138 6.03 -10.37 19.33
N SER A 139 6.78 -9.28 19.17
CA SER A 139 6.76 -8.10 20.04
C SER A 139 7.22 -6.89 19.24
N ASN A 140 6.69 -5.72 19.56
CA ASN A 140 7.11 -4.44 18.98
C ASN A 140 8.29 -3.79 19.72
N ASP A 141 8.78 -4.36 20.82
CA ASP A 141 9.80 -3.71 21.66
C ASP A 141 11.13 -3.48 20.94
N ASN A 142 11.50 -4.38 20.03
CA ASN A 142 12.72 -4.30 19.22
C ASN A 142 12.46 -3.84 17.78
N SER A 143 11.27 -3.31 17.49
CA SER A 143 10.96 -2.84 16.13
C SER A 143 11.81 -1.63 15.76
N ILE A 144 12.13 -1.54 14.47
CA ILE A 144 12.93 -0.46 13.89
C ILE A 144 12.04 0.29 12.92
N ILE A 145 11.97 1.62 13.05
CA ILE A 145 11.34 2.52 12.10
C ILE A 145 12.40 3.53 11.64
N SER A 146 12.53 3.72 10.34
CA SER A 146 13.46 4.71 9.77
C SER A 146 14.94 4.47 10.13
N GLY A 147 15.30 3.20 10.34
CA GLY A 147 16.64 2.81 10.78
C GLY A 147 16.93 3.08 12.25
N VAL A 148 15.92 3.43 13.06
CA VAL A 148 16.06 3.77 14.49
C VAL A 148 15.17 2.84 15.33
N ASN A 149 15.69 2.37 16.45
CA ASN A 149 14.91 1.57 17.39
C ASN A 149 13.79 2.40 18.06
N ILE A 150 12.67 1.74 18.35
CA ILE A 150 11.53 2.40 19.02
C ILE A 150 11.91 3.02 20.37
N SER A 151 12.75 2.37 21.16
CA SER A 151 13.25 2.93 22.41
C SER A 151 13.97 4.27 22.19
N GLU A 152 14.87 4.34 21.21
CA GLU A 152 15.57 5.57 20.86
C GLU A 152 14.61 6.65 20.32
N LEU A 153 13.63 6.29 19.50
CA LEU A 153 12.60 7.23 19.02
C LEU A 153 11.82 7.84 20.19
N LYS A 154 11.53 7.09 21.23
CA LYS A 154 10.86 7.57 22.45
C LYS A 154 11.76 8.42 23.33
N GLU A 155 12.99 7.97 23.59
CA GLU A 155 13.91 8.58 24.56
C GLU A 155 14.60 9.82 24.00
N LYS A 156 15.20 9.72 22.82
CA LYS A 156 15.97 10.81 22.19
C LYS A 156 15.08 11.79 21.45
N TYR A 157 14.14 11.27 20.64
CA TYR A 157 13.28 12.11 19.80
C TYR A 157 11.95 12.48 20.46
N LYS A 158 11.69 11.97 21.69
CA LYS A 158 10.50 12.28 22.52
C LYS A 158 9.17 11.96 21.79
N ILE A 159 9.17 10.96 20.90
CA ILE A 159 7.96 10.55 20.21
C ILE A 159 7.12 9.67 21.15
N LYS A 160 5.82 9.96 21.23
CA LYS A 160 4.90 9.19 22.07
C LYS A 160 4.59 7.83 21.43
N SER A 161 4.38 6.82 22.24
CA SER A 161 4.04 5.46 21.77
C SER A 161 2.81 5.46 20.85
N GLN A 162 1.79 6.26 21.16
CA GLN A 162 0.58 6.38 20.35
C GLN A 162 0.83 6.89 18.94
N ASP A 163 1.86 7.73 18.74
CA ASP A 163 2.22 8.27 17.42
C ASP A 163 3.04 7.26 16.59
N LEU A 164 3.67 6.26 17.23
CA LEU A 164 4.42 5.18 16.58
C LEU A 164 3.53 3.97 16.26
N THR A 165 2.52 3.73 17.07
CA THR A 165 1.63 2.56 16.95
C THR A 165 1.06 2.35 15.54
N PRO A 166 0.63 3.39 14.79
CA PRO A 166 0.07 3.19 13.45
C PRO A 166 1.05 2.60 12.42
N TYR A 167 2.35 2.78 12.64
CA TYR A 167 3.39 2.26 11.73
C TYR A 167 3.76 0.80 12.01
N LEU A 168 3.37 0.27 13.16
CA LEU A 168 3.83 -1.03 13.64
C LEU A 168 2.87 -2.15 13.26
N PRO A 169 3.40 -3.35 12.93
CA PRO A 169 2.57 -4.54 12.77
C PRO A 169 1.81 -4.85 14.06
N ILE A 170 0.72 -5.57 13.96
CA ILE A 170 0.06 -6.13 15.14
C ILE A 170 0.83 -7.33 15.65
N THR A 171 0.66 -7.68 16.93
CA THR A 171 1.30 -8.89 17.46
C THR A 171 0.62 -10.16 16.93
N ASN A 172 1.36 -11.27 16.93
CA ASN A 172 0.80 -12.56 16.54
C ASN A 172 -0.44 -12.93 17.37
N ASP A 173 -0.42 -12.62 18.67
CA ASP A 173 -1.55 -12.86 19.57
C ASP A 173 -2.75 -11.99 19.21
N GLU A 174 -2.54 -10.71 18.91
CA GLU A 174 -3.60 -9.81 18.45
C GLU A 174 -4.19 -10.26 17.12
N TYR A 175 -3.34 -10.68 16.18
CA TYR A 175 -3.76 -11.19 14.89
C TYR A 175 -4.65 -12.43 15.04
N THR A 176 -4.19 -13.40 15.82
CA THR A 176 -4.93 -14.65 16.07
C THR A 176 -6.25 -14.41 16.78
N LYS A 177 -6.26 -13.56 17.82
CA LYS A 177 -7.49 -13.23 18.57
C LYS A 177 -8.52 -12.47 17.75
N SER A 178 -8.06 -11.68 16.78
CA SER A 178 -8.95 -10.91 15.89
C SER A 178 -9.50 -11.73 14.74
N GLU A 179 -9.01 -12.95 14.54
CA GLU A 179 -9.40 -13.84 13.43
C GLU A 179 -9.27 -13.17 12.07
N ILE A 180 -8.29 -12.26 11.91
CA ILE A 180 -8.09 -11.54 10.66
C ILE A 180 -7.53 -12.50 9.62
N ASN A 181 -8.06 -12.36 8.41
CA ASN A 181 -7.61 -13.04 7.22
C ASN A 181 -7.21 -12.02 6.15
N VAL A 182 -5.91 -11.96 5.86
CA VAL A 182 -5.37 -11.09 4.80
C VAL A 182 -5.31 -11.90 3.52
N GLN A 183 -5.89 -11.36 2.46
CA GLN A 183 -5.94 -11.96 1.13
C GLN A 183 -5.42 -10.98 0.09
N TYR A 184 -4.96 -11.54 -1.03
CA TYR A 184 -4.53 -10.78 -2.20
C TYR A 184 -5.41 -11.13 -3.39
N LEU A 185 -6.00 -10.14 -4.04
CA LEU A 185 -6.89 -10.38 -5.16
C LEU A 185 -6.13 -10.98 -6.37
N GLY A 186 -4.88 -10.57 -6.57
CA GLY A 186 -3.99 -11.12 -7.59
C GLY A 186 -3.71 -12.62 -7.45
N TYR A 187 -4.05 -13.21 -6.31
CA TYR A 187 -3.99 -14.66 -6.12
C TYR A 187 -5.15 -15.40 -6.78
N TYR A 188 -6.29 -14.75 -6.86
CA TYR A 188 -7.53 -15.33 -7.43
C TYR A 188 -7.77 -14.91 -8.87
N LEU A 189 -7.23 -13.77 -9.28
CA LEU A 189 -7.39 -13.22 -10.62
C LEU A 189 -5.99 -12.94 -11.18
N LYS A 190 -5.82 -13.18 -12.48
CA LYS A 190 -4.60 -12.79 -13.17
C LYS A 190 -4.40 -11.28 -13.02
N TRP A 191 -3.23 -10.89 -12.50
CA TRP A 191 -2.93 -9.49 -12.21
C TRP A 191 -2.14 -8.87 -13.35
N HIS A 192 -2.76 -7.90 -14.02
CA HIS A 192 -2.15 -7.14 -15.12
C HIS A 192 -2.24 -5.65 -14.82
N PRO A 193 -1.15 -4.98 -14.43
CA PRO A 193 -1.15 -3.55 -14.11
C PRO A 193 -1.69 -2.66 -15.23
N GLN A 194 -1.39 -3.01 -16.49
CA GLN A 194 -1.88 -2.29 -17.65
C GLN A 194 -3.40 -2.44 -17.82
N GLU A 195 -3.92 -3.65 -17.63
CA GLU A 195 -5.38 -3.89 -17.66
C GLU A 195 -6.08 -3.18 -16.51
N CYS A 196 -5.49 -3.20 -15.30
CA CYS A 196 -6.01 -2.45 -14.15
C CYS A 196 -6.10 -0.94 -14.46
N TYR A 197 -5.11 -0.40 -15.18
CA TYR A 197 -5.11 1.00 -15.61
C TYR A 197 -6.23 1.30 -16.60
N TYR A 198 -6.37 0.53 -17.68
CA TYR A 198 -7.44 0.73 -18.64
C TYR A 198 -8.82 0.59 -18.01
N PHE A 199 -8.96 -0.39 -17.11
CA PHE A 199 -10.19 -0.58 -16.36
C PHE A 199 -10.52 0.63 -15.46
N ALA A 200 -9.53 1.16 -14.74
CA ALA A 200 -9.70 2.33 -13.88
C ALA A 200 -10.06 3.59 -14.67
N VAL A 201 -9.50 3.77 -15.88
CA VAL A 201 -9.88 4.86 -16.79
C VAL A 201 -11.33 4.72 -17.25
N GLU A 202 -11.71 3.53 -17.73
CA GLU A 202 -13.04 3.29 -18.29
C GLU A 202 -14.15 3.35 -17.23
N LYS A 203 -13.93 2.74 -16.06
CA LYS A 203 -14.97 2.56 -15.03
C LYS A 203 -14.89 3.55 -13.88
N GLY A 204 -13.73 4.18 -13.67
CA GLY A 204 -13.44 4.98 -12.48
C GLY A 204 -13.07 6.43 -12.75
N ASN A 205 -13.08 6.88 -14.00
CA ASN A 205 -12.58 8.20 -14.36
C ASN A 205 -11.15 8.47 -13.85
N PHE A 206 -10.32 7.44 -13.82
CA PHE A 206 -8.92 7.58 -13.44
C PHE A 206 -8.18 8.46 -14.46
N VAL A 207 -7.45 9.44 -13.96
CA VAL A 207 -6.68 10.38 -14.79
C VAL A 207 -5.19 10.08 -14.62
N PRO A 208 -4.49 9.70 -15.70
CA PRO A 208 -3.04 9.54 -15.64
C PRO A 208 -2.34 10.90 -15.52
N SER A 209 -1.06 10.88 -15.16
CA SER A 209 -0.21 12.06 -15.28
C SER A 209 -0.13 12.49 -16.76
N PRO A 210 -0.08 13.79 -17.07
CA PRO A 210 0.10 14.26 -18.45
C PRO A 210 1.43 13.84 -19.04
N GLU A 211 2.44 13.68 -18.19
CA GLU A 211 3.79 13.31 -18.56
C GLU A 211 4.18 11.94 -17.98
N ARG A 212 5.22 11.33 -18.51
CA ARG A 212 5.81 10.12 -17.94
C ARG A 212 6.26 10.37 -16.51
N THR A 213 6.02 9.42 -15.63
CA THR A 213 6.52 9.51 -14.25
C THR A 213 8.04 9.29 -14.23
N THR A 214 8.71 9.92 -13.27
CA THR A 214 10.18 9.91 -13.18
C THR A 214 10.74 8.49 -13.16
N GLY A 215 11.67 8.22 -14.07
CA GLY A 215 12.42 6.95 -14.14
C GLY A 215 11.71 5.81 -14.88
N THR A 216 10.52 6.04 -15.46
CA THR A 216 9.80 5.04 -16.26
C THR A 216 9.09 5.63 -17.47
N TYR A 217 8.52 4.76 -18.30
CA TYR A 217 7.75 5.14 -19.49
C TYR A 217 6.24 5.23 -19.23
N SER A 218 5.76 4.73 -18.09
CA SER A 218 4.34 4.76 -17.72
C SER A 218 3.90 6.15 -17.21
N LYS A 219 2.57 6.39 -17.20
CA LYS A 219 1.96 7.65 -16.75
C LYS A 219 0.98 7.45 -15.59
N TYR A 220 0.82 6.23 -15.11
CA TYR A 220 -0.27 5.86 -14.22
C TYR A 220 0.17 5.23 -12.89
N SER A 221 1.45 4.97 -12.74
CA SER A 221 1.98 4.37 -11.52
C SER A 221 2.68 5.40 -10.64
N SER A 222 2.42 5.35 -9.33
CA SER A 222 3.03 6.24 -8.32
C SER A 222 2.93 7.71 -8.71
N ILE A 223 1.69 8.17 -8.88
CA ILE A 223 1.39 9.55 -9.28
C ILE A 223 0.66 10.33 -8.18
N ASP A 224 0.43 9.73 -7.03
CA ASP A 224 -0.38 10.28 -5.95
C ASP A 224 0.41 11.08 -4.91
N ASP A 225 1.71 10.82 -4.74
CA ASP A 225 2.56 11.53 -3.76
C ASP A 225 3.75 12.21 -4.46
N LYS A 226 3.98 13.49 -4.15
CA LYS A 226 5.15 14.24 -4.66
C LYS A 226 6.50 13.69 -4.16
N MET A 227 6.50 12.84 -3.16
CA MET A 227 7.70 12.19 -2.63
C MET A 227 8.12 10.95 -3.44
N ASP A 228 7.27 10.45 -4.35
CA ASP A 228 7.56 9.27 -5.16
C ASP A 228 8.84 9.44 -6.00
N ASP A 229 9.05 10.60 -6.59
CA ASP A 229 10.26 10.88 -7.38
C ASP A 229 11.54 10.72 -6.56
N LEU A 230 11.54 11.24 -5.33
CA LEU A 230 12.68 11.08 -4.42
C LEU A 230 12.87 9.62 -4.01
N HIS A 231 11.79 8.89 -3.75
CA HIS A 231 11.83 7.47 -3.42
C HIS A 231 12.49 6.66 -4.54
N TYR A 232 12.04 6.83 -5.77
CA TYR A 232 12.61 6.09 -6.91
C TYR A 232 14.05 6.49 -7.22
N TYR A 233 14.40 7.77 -7.05
CA TYR A 233 15.77 8.23 -7.18
C TYR A 233 16.68 7.56 -6.15
N THR A 234 16.30 7.55 -4.87
CA THR A 234 17.10 6.89 -3.83
C THR A 234 17.19 5.38 -4.01
N THR A 235 16.12 4.75 -4.51
CA THR A 235 16.12 3.32 -4.87
C THR A 235 17.11 3.03 -5.98
N PHE A 236 17.12 3.84 -7.03
CA PHE A 236 18.07 3.70 -8.13
C PHE A 236 19.53 3.84 -7.65
N ILE A 237 19.84 4.86 -6.88
CA ILE A 237 21.19 5.08 -6.33
C ILE A 237 21.62 3.91 -5.43
N LYS A 238 20.72 3.40 -4.60
CA LYS A 238 21.02 2.36 -3.61
C LYS A 238 21.21 0.97 -4.24
N PHE A 239 20.38 0.63 -5.23
CA PHE A 239 20.32 -0.73 -5.79
C PHE A 239 20.75 -0.84 -7.24
N GLY A 240 20.95 0.27 -7.94
CA GLY A 240 21.33 0.27 -9.35
C GLY A 240 20.24 -0.19 -10.31
N ILE A 241 18.99 -0.34 -9.84
CA ILE A 241 17.86 -0.83 -10.63
C ILE A 241 16.88 0.32 -10.84
N GLY A 242 16.69 0.70 -12.09
CA GLY A 242 15.75 1.76 -12.48
C GLY A 242 14.30 1.26 -12.50
N ARG A 243 13.37 2.20 -12.33
CA ARG A 243 11.94 1.94 -12.33
C ARG A 243 11.46 1.32 -13.64
N ALA A 244 11.92 1.81 -14.79
CA ALA A 244 11.60 1.23 -16.10
C ALA A 244 11.99 -0.26 -16.20
N THR A 245 13.06 -0.68 -15.50
CA THR A 245 13.46 -2.10 -15.46
C THR A 245 12.42 -2.96 -14.73
N TYR A 246 11.83 -2.44 -13.64
CA TYR A 246 10.74 -3.14 -12.94
C TYR A 246 9.51 -3.26 -13.81
N ASP A 247 9.09 -2.15 -14.41
CA ASP A 247 7.88 -2.08 -15.23
C ASP A 247 8.01 -3.02 -16.44
N ALA A 248 9.12 -2.94 -17.19
CA ALA A 248 9.38 -3.82 -18.33
C ALA A 248 9.46 -5.31 -17.93
N ALA A 249 10.12 -5.61 -16.83
CA ALA A 249 10.21 -7.00 -16.35
C ALA A 249 8.83 -7.56 -16.00
N GLN A 250 7.92 -6.76 -15.48
CA GLN A 250 6.55 -7.16 -15.19
C GLN A 250 5.75 -7.38 -16.48
N GLU A 251 5.84 -6.48 -17.45
CA GLU A 251 5.17 -6.60 -18.75
C GLU A 251 5.66 -7.81 -19.54
N ILE A 252 6.97 -8.12 -19.51
CA ILE A 252 7.52 -9.35 -20.10
C ILE A 252 6.96 -10.59 -19.42
N ARG A 253 6.89 -10.63 -18.09
CA ARG A 253 6.30 -11.78 -17.38
C ARG A 253 4.82 -11.97 -17.69
N ASN A 254 4.11 -10.88 -17.94
CA ASN A 254 2.69 -10.92 -18.32
C ASN A 254 2.48 -11.24 -19.81
N GLY A 255 3.55 -11.23 -20.62
CA GLY A 255 3.49 -11.48 -22.06
C GLY A 255 2.94 -10.29 -22.87
N GLU A 256 3.03 -9.08 -22.34
CA GLU A 256 2.57 -7.85 -22.98
C GLU A 256 3.60 -7.31 -23.97
N ILE A 257 4.88 -7.49 -23.65
CA ILE A 257 6.02 -7.18 -24.53
C ILE A 257 7.01 -8.35 -24.55
N THR A 258 7.82 -8.39 -25.57
CA THR A 258 8.96 -9.32 -25.65
C THR A 258 10.19 -8.73 -24.95
N ARG A 259 11.24 -9.53 -24.80
CA ARG A 259 12.50 -9.08 -24.20
C ARG A 259 13.30 -8.18 -25.12
N GLU A 260 13.10 -8.30 -26.41
CA GLU A 260 13.76 -7.52 -27.47
C GLU A 260 13.13 -6.13 -27.62
N GLU A 261 11.85 -5.97 -27.31
CA GLU A 261 11.15 -4.68 -27.24
C GLU A 261 11.56 -3.89 -26.00
#